data_93bc16551223b85d265595335724e693
#
_entry.id   93bc16551223b85d265595335724e693
#
_cell.length_a   1.000
_cell.length_b   1.000
_cell.length_c   1.000
_cell.angle_alpha   90.00
_cell.angle_beta   90.00
_cell.angle_gamma   90.00
#
_symmetry.space_group_name_H-M   'P 1'
#
loop_
_entity.id
_entity.type
_entity.pdbx_description
1 polymer ?
#
loop_
_entity_poly.entity_id
_entity_poly.type
_entity_poly.pdbx_seq_one_letter_code
_entity_poly.pdbx_strand_id
1 'polypeptide(L)'
;MATQRGWKLLAFAIMLAGIVLSSVLAYVRFGAQCPGGNPMNDSRFLVDHVHLATDKTFEEVTKAFEHQLGQFDADVRQRAIAGSGDTEEAKAKIAAMAGPSGFMLFGTSDHGALLRLAGQKRKAIQYVVGNPVFALQMTQHDIRASLYAPLRVLIYENEEKMTCVEYDRPSSLFGQFGDSRIASGTTSWW
;
A
#
# COMPACT_ATOMS: atom_id res chain seq x y z
N MET A 1 16.29 22.07 30.82
CA MET A 1 14.85 22.08 31.12
C MET A 1 13.91 22.04 29.90
N ALA A 2 14.37 21.57 28.73
CA ALA A 2 13.57 21.58 27.49
C ALA A 2 12.98 20.21 27.08
N THR A 3 13.31 19.12 27.77
CA THR A 3 12.97 17.76 27.35
C THR A 3 11.61 17.24 27.86
N GLN A 4 11.06 17.78 28.90
CA GLN A 4 9.78 17.32 29.45
C GLN A 4 8.52 17.79 28.68
N ARG A 5 8.60 18.88 27.93
CA ARG A 5 7.44 19.40 27.17
C ARG A 5 7.18 18.59 25.90
N GLY A 6 8.21 18.10 25.25
CA GLY A 6 8.07 17.30 24.01
C GLY A 6 7.37 15.95 24.23
N TRP A 7 7.72 15.28 25.32
CA TRP A 7 7.13 13.99 25.66
C TRP A 7 5.63 14.07 26.04
N LYS A 8 5.23 15.16 26.70
CA LYS A 8 3.82 15.39 27.04
C LYS A 8 2.97 15.67 25.80
N LEU A 9 3.51 16.36 24.80
CA LEU A 9 2.82 16.60 23.52
C LEU A 9 2.70 15.32 22.67
N LEU A 10 3.75 14.48 22.65
CA LEU A 10 3.71 13.20 21.96
C LEU A 10 2.74 12.22 22.61
N ALA A 11 2.76 12.12 23.95
CA ALA A 11 1.81 11.30 24.70
C ALA A 11 0.37 11.78 24.52
N PHE A 12 0.15 13.09 24.43
CA PHE A 12 -1.18 13.67 24.20
C PHE A 12 -1.68 13.42 22.77
N ALA A 13 -0.79 13.45 21.76
CA ALA A 13 -1.13 13.11 20.39
C ALA A 13 -1.49 11.63 20.22
N ILE A 14 -0.76 10.73 20.85
CA ILE A 14 -1.04 9.28 20.84
C ILE A 14 -2.36 8.99 21.58
N MET A 15 -2.61 9.67 22.69
CA MET A 15 -3.85 9.54 23.46
C MET A 15 -5.06 10.06 22.67
N LEU A 16 -4.92 11.20 21.96
CA LEU A 16 -5.96 11.73 21.06
C LEU A 16 -6.22 10.80 19.88
N ALA A 17 -5.18 10.23 19.24
CA ALA A 17 -5.35 9.26 18.17
C ALA A 17 -6.07 7.98 18.66
N GLY A 18 -5.73 7.50 19.86
CA GLY A 18 -6.43 6.37 20.49
C GLY A 18 -7.89 6.69 20.83
N ILE A 19 -8.19 7.91 21.29
CA ILE A 19 -9.56 8.36 21.59
C ILE A 19 -10.37 8.50 20.29
N VAL A 20 -9.79 9.06 19.23
CA VAL A 20 -10.48 9.19 17.93
C VAL A 20 -10.77 7.81 17.34
N LEU A 21 -9.81 6.89 17.37
CA LEU A 21 -10.01 5.52 16.90
C LEU A 21 -11.05 4.77 17.72
N SER A 22 -11.00 4.92 19.06
CA SER A 22 -12.00 4.34 19.99
C SER A 22 -13.38 4.95 19.80
N SER A 23 -13.46 6.25 19.51
CA SER A 23 -14.72 6.95 19.29
C SER A 23 -15.35 6.56 17.94
N VAL A 24 -14.54 6.39 16.89
CA VAL A 24 -14.99 5.87 15.58
C VAL A 24 -15.47 4.42 15.74
N LEU A 25 -14.74 3.58 16.46
CA LEU A 25 -15.15 2.19 16.74
C LEU A 25 -16.42 2.13 17.61
N ALA A 26 -16.56 3.03 18.59
CA ALA A 26 -17.77 3.14 19.41
C ALA A 26 -18.95 3.66 18.58
N TYR A 27 -18.73 4.66 17.72
CA TYR A 27 -19.77 5.21 16.85
C TYR A 27 -20.23 4.16 15.82
N VAL A 28 -19.32 3.40 15.23
CA VAL A 28 -19.64 2.27 14.37
C VAL A 28 -20.37 1.15 15.13
N ARG A 29 -20.05 0.93 16.41
CA ARG A 29 -20.74 -0.05 17.27
C ARG A 29 -22.14 0.37 17.71
N PHE A 30 -22.39 1.66 17.92
CA PHE A 30 -23.65 2.17 18.49
C PHE A 30 -24.51 2.96 17.51
N GLY A 31 -24.00 3.34 16.34
CA GLY A 31 -24.60 4.41 15.52
C GLY A 31 -25.20 4.03 14.18
N ALA A 32 -25.10 2.81 13.70
CA ALA A 32 -25.84 2.46 12.49
C ALA A 32 -26.04 0.94 12.40
N GLN A 33 -27.20 0.46 12.82
CA GLN A 33 -27.76 -0.70 12.15
C GLN A 33 -28.00 -0.30 10.70
N CYS A 34 -27.06 -0.63 9.82
CA CYS A 34 -27.36 -0.68 8.39
C CYS A 34 -28.51 -1.66 8.24
N PRO A 35 -29.66 -1.26 7.68
CA PRO A 35 -30.77 -2.19 7.44
C PRO A 35 -30.26 -3.31 6.53
N GLY A 36 -30.13 -4.53 7.08
CA GLY A 36 -29.66 -5.71 6.36
C GLY A 36 -28.21 -6.13 6.64
N GLY A 37 -27.48 -5.43 7.52
CA GLY A 37 -26.11 -5.86 7.91
C GLY A 37 -26.15 -6.98 8.94
N ASN A 38 -25.58 -8.12 8.61
CA ASN A 38 -25.19 -9.14 9.58
C ASN A 38 -24.24 -8.49 10.64
N PRO A 39 -24.26 -8.95 11.90
CA PRO A 39 -23.31 -8.51 12.92
C PRO A 39 -21.89 -8.66 12.38
N MET A 40 -20.97 -7.74 12.79
CA MET A 40 -19.58 -7.71 12.34
C MET A 40 -19.03 -9.14 12.28
N ASN A 41 -18.89 -9.65 11.06
CA ASN A 41 -18.32 -10.96 10.82
C ASN A 41 -16.79 -10.78 10.73
N ASP A 42 -16.08 -11.28 11.73
CA ASP A 42 -14.61 -11.36 11.70
C ASP A 42 -14.24 -12.44 10.66
N SER A 43 -13.90 -12.02 9.47
CA SER A 43 -13.47 -12.92 8.40
C SER A 43 -11.93 -12.98 8.36
N ARG A 44 -11.40 -14.20 8.36
CA ARG A 44 -9.97 -14.48 8.20
C ARG A 44 -9.71 -15.08 6.83
N PHE A 45 -8.61 -14.65 6.20
CA PHE A 45 -8.15 -15.23 4.94
C PHE A 45 -6.63 -15.44 5.00
N LEU A 46 -6.14 -16.37 4.19
CA LEU A 46 -4.71 -16.65 4.07
C LEU A 46 -4.08 -15.72 3.05
N VAL A 47 -2.90 -15.24 3.37
CA VAL A 47 -2.07 -14.41 2.48
C VAL A 47 -0.82 -15.19 2.11
N ASP A 48 -0.52 -15.28 0.83
CA ASP A 48 0.73 -15.81 0.33
C ASP A 48 1.80 -14.73 0.45
N HIS A 49 2.64 -14.84 1.46
CA HIS A 49 3.80 -13.97 1.63
C HIS A 49 4.97 -14.49 0.79
N VAL A 50 5.59 -13.60 0.02
CA VAL A 50 6.74 -13.89 -0.83
C VAL A 50 7.99 -13.30 -0.20
N HIS A 51 9.02 -14.13 -0.02
CA HIS A 51 10.35 -13.75 0.42
C HIS A 51 11.36 -14.20 -0.64
N LEU A 52 12.16 -13.26 -1.14
CA LEU A 52 13.23 -13.50 -2.10
C LEU A 52 14.52 -12.95 -1.51
N ALA A 53 15.62 -13.72 -1.60
CA ALA A 53 16.95 -13.28 -1.18
C ALA A 53 17.93 -13.37 -2.36
N THR A 54 18.86 -12.41 -2.44
CA THR A 54 19.86 -12.33 -3.49
C THR A 54 21.20 -11.85 -2.94
N ASP A 55 22.29 -12.21 -3.63
CA ASP A 55 23.65 -11.73 -3.39
C ASP A 55 23.93 -10.34 -4.01
N LYS A 56 22.98 -9.78 -4.78
CA LYS A 56 23.08 -8.41 -5.30
C LYS A 56 23.04 -7.41 -4.16
N THR A 57 23.75 -6.31 -4.33
CA THR A 57 23.75 -5.24 -3.34
C THR A 57 22.38 -4.57 -3.22
N PHE A 58 22.11 -3.99 -2.06
CA PHE A 58 20.89 -3.25 -1.80
C PHE A 58 20.65 -2.15 -2.85
N GLU A 59 21.71 -1.43 -3.23
CA GLU A 59 21.68 -0.36 -4.22
C GLU A 59 21.37 -0.87 -5.62
N GLU A 60 21.92 -2.02 -6.01
CA GLU A 60 21.60 -2.64 -7.31
C GLU A 60 20.13 -3.05 -7.38
N VAL A 61 19.62 -3.69 -6.32
CA VAL A 61 18.23 -4.17 -6.28
C VAL A 61 17.25 -3.00 -6.26
N THR A 62 17.46 -2.00 -5.39
CA THR A 62 16.58 -0.84 -5.31
C THR A 62 16.58 -0.05 -6.61
N LYS A 63 17.75 0.20 -7.21
CA LYS A 63 17.86 0.88 -8.50
C LYS A 63 17.17 0.11 -9.63
N ALA A 64 17.34 -1.21 -9.69
CA ALA A 64 16.69 -2.04 -10.69
C ALA A 64 15.17 -2.04 -10.51
N PHE A 65 14.68 -2.11 -9.26
CA PHE A 65 13.28 -2.04 -8.94
C PHE A 65 12.66 -0.68 -9.32
N GLU A 66 13.29 0.40 -8.91
CA GLU A 66 12.84 1.77 -9.19
C GLU A 66 12.80 2.06 -10.70
N HIS A 67 13.75 1.52 -11.47
CA HIS A 67 13.78 1.66 -12.94
C HIS A 67 12.55 1.03 -13.63
N GLN A 68 11.90 0.06 -12.99
CA GLN A 68 10.69 -0.57 -13.51
C GLN A 68 9.42 0.25 -13.24
N LEU A 69 9.49 1.27 -12.39
CA LEU A 69 8.35 2.03 -11.93
C LEU A 69 8.24 3.37 -12.65
N GLY A 70 7.03 3.77 -12.99
CA GLY A 70 6.73 5.15 -13.33
C GLY A 70 6.49 5.98 -12.07
N GLN A 71 6.30 7.28 -12.22
CA GLN A 71 6.02 8.18 -11.11
C GLN A 71 4.52 8.49 -11.08
N PHE A 72 3.89 8.21 -9.94
CA PHE A 72 2.50 8.59 -9.74
C PHE A 72 2.39 10.08 -9.44
N ASP A 73 1.53 10.77 -10.19
CA ASP A 73 1.18 12.17 -9.97
C ASP A 73 -0.33 12.27 -9.67
N ALA A 74 -0.65 12.68 -8.44
CA ALA A 74 -2.03 12.82 -7.98
C ALA A 74 -2.79 13.91 -8.74
N ASP A 75 -2.11 15.00 -9.12
CA ASP A 75 -2.72 16.11 -9.86
C ASP A 75 -3.03 15.72 -11.31
N VAL A 76 -2.15 14.94 -11.95
CA VAL A 76 -2.41 14.36 -13.28
C VAL A 76 -3.65 13.48 -13.22
N ARG A 77 -3.74 12.58 -12.23
CA ARG A 77 -4.90 11.72 -12.03
C ARG A 77 -6.18 12.55 -11.81
N GLN A 78 -6.12 13.55 -10.93
CA GLN A 78 -7.29 14.38 -10.61
C GLN A 78 -7.76 15.18 -11.84
N ARG A 79 -6.84 15.78 -12.60
CA ARG A 79 -7.16 16.49 -13.84
C ARG A 79 -7.74 15.56 -14.90
N ALA A 80 -7.20 14.34 -15.03
CA ALA A 80 -7.72 13.36 -15.97
C ALA A 80 -9.17 12.99 -15.67
N ILE A 81 -9.49 12.76 -14.39
CA ILE A 81 -10.85 12.42 -13.95
C ILE A 81 -11.81 13.62 -14.12
N ALA A 82 -11.40 14.83 -13.71
CA ALA A 82 -12.27 16.01 -13.72
C ALA A 82 -12.47 16.62 -15.11
N GLY A 83 -11.47 16.51 -15.98
CA GLY A 83 -11.45 17.18 -17.30
C GLY A 83 -11.87 16.32 -18.47
N SER A 84 -12.11 15.04 -18.28
CA SER A 84 -12.43 14.10 -19.35
C SER A 84 -13.94 13.86 -19.43
N GLY A 85 -14.55 14.24 -20.53
CA GLY A 85 -15.86 13.73 -20.92
C GLY A 85 -15.82 12.28 -21.45
N ASP A 86 -14.59 11.78 -21.70
CA ASP A 86 -14.32 10.41 -22.16
C ASP A 86 -13.54 9.65 -21.11
N THR A 87 -14.13 8.55 -20.64
CA THR A 87 -13.56 7.67 -19.62
C THR A 87 -12.28 6.98 -20.11
N GLU A 88 -12.21 6.64 -21.39
CA GLU A 88 -11.03 5.93 -21.97
C GLU A 88 -9.85 6.90 -22.10
N GLU A 89 -10.09 8.15 -22.46
CA GLU A 89 -9.06 9.18 -22.47
C GLU A 89 -8.49 9.42 -21.05
N ALA A 90 -9.37 9.47 -20.04
CA ALA A 90 -8.93 9.59 -18.64
C ALA A 90 -8.05 8.41 -18.20
N LYS A 91 -8.48 7.19 -18.51
CA LYS A 91 -7.69 5.97 -18.22
C LYS A 91 -6.34 6.00 -18.94
N ALA A 92 -6.31 6.39 -20.20
CA ALA A 92 -5.06 6.47 -20.98
C ALA A 92 -4.07 7.48 -20.38
N LYS A 93 -4.56 8.67 -19.96
CA LYS A 93 -3.71 9.68 -19.29
C LYS A 93 -3.14 9.17 -17.97
N ILE A 94 -3.93 8.42 -17.20
CA ILE A 94 -3.45 7.81 -15.95
C ILE A 94 -2.46 6.70 -16.25
N ALA A 95 -2.75 5.81 -17.20
CA ALA A 95 -1.88 4.71 -17.58
C ALA A 95 -0.52 5.18 -18.13
N ALA A 96 -0.46 6.34 -18.77
CA ALA A 96 0.77 6.94 -19.30
C ALA A 96 1.82 7.29 -18.23
N MET A 97 1.44 7.33 -16.93
CA MET A 97 2.38 7.52 -15.83
C MET A 97 3.12 6.23 -15.45
N ALA A 98 2.69 5.07 -15.95
CA ALA A 98 3.29 3.78 -15.58
C ALA A 98 4.68 3.60 -16.17
N GLY A 99 5.55 2.92 -15.42
CA GLY A 99 6.86 2.49 -15.88
C GLY A 99 6.81 1.20 -16.71
N PRO A 100 7.98 0.63 -17.05
CA PRO A 100 8.07 -0.59 -17.87
C PRO A 100 7.29 -1.79 -17.31
N SER A 101 7.18 -1.91 -15.96
CA SER A 101 6.39 -2.95 -15.31
C SER A 101 4.86 -2.74 -15.38
N GLY A 102 4.40 -1.59 -15.89
CA GLY A 102 3.00 -1.18 -15.76
C GLY A 102 2.64 -0.58 -14.41
N PHE A 103 3.59 -0.49 -13.46
CA PHE A 103 3.37 0.07 -12.13
C PHE A 103 3.94 1.48 -12.00
N MET A 104 3.44 2.20 -10.97
CA MET A 104 3.86 3.53 -10.57
C MET A 104 4.31 3.50 -9.12
N LEU A 105 5.28 4.33 -8.77
CA LEU A 105 5.69 4.61 -7.41
C LEU A 105 4.78 5.69 -6.81
N PHE A 106 4.07 5.36 -5.74
CA PHE A 106 3.24 6.29 -4.97
C PHE A 106 3.99 6.95 -3.83
N GLY A 107 5.01 6.28 -3.30
CA GLY A 107 5.86 6.79 -2.25
C GLY A 107 6.80 5.73 -1.68
N THR A 108 7.74 6.19 -0.86
CA THR A 108 8.71 5.35 -0.16
C THR A 108 8.77 5.71 1.31
N SER A 109 9.17 4.73 2.15
CA SER A 109 9.49 4.94 3.55
C SER A 109 10.84 4.31 3.88
N ASP A 110 11.82 5.14 4.26
CA ASP A 110 13.15 4.67 4.69
C ASP A 110 13.09 4.20 6.15
N HIS A 111 12.79 2.91 6.33
CA HIS A 111 12.81 2.28 7.66
C HIS A 111 14.23 2.13 8.19
N GLY A 112 15.25 2.01 7.31
CA GLY A 112 16.66 1.99 7.71
C GLY A 112 17.07 3.30 8.40
N ALA A 113 16.56 4.44 7.94
CA ALA A 113 16.76 5.72 8.60
C ALA A 113 16.15 5.73 10.01
N LEU A 114 14.96 5.17 10.19
CA LEU A 114 14.32 5.07 11.50
C LEU A 114 15.06 4.13 12.45
N LEU A 115 15.58 3.00 11.94
CA LEU A 115 16.34 2.04 12.73
C LEU A 115 17.63 2.64 13.32
N ARG A 116 18.19 3.69 12.71
CA ARG A 116 19.33 4.43 13.27
C ARG A 116 19.00 5.09 14.62
N LEU A 117 17.73 5.45 14.86
CA LEU A 117 17.31 5.97 16.17
C LEU A 117 17.35 4.92 17.27
N ALA A 118 17.29 3.64 16.89
CA ALA A 118 17.48 2.49 17.78
C ALA A 118 18.93 1.97 17.81
N GLY A 119 19.89 2.69 17.22
CA GLY A 119 21.29 2.30 17.13
C GLY A 119 21.60 1.22 16.10
N GLN A 120 20.64 0.83 15.26
CA GLN A 120 20.80 -0.21 14.26
C GLN A 120 21.23 0.40 12.90
N LYS A 121 22.19 -0.26 12.22
CA LYS A 121 22.67 0.14 10.91
C LYS A 121 22.21 -0.90 9.87
N ARG A 122 20.92 -0.86 9.52
CA ARG A 122 20.36 -1.68 8.45
C ARG A 122 19.81 -0.80 7.34
N LYS A 123 19.90 -1.27 6.11
CA LYS A 123 19.21 -0.66 4.97
C LYS A 123 17.84 -1.32 4.82
N ALA A 124 16.79 -0.50 4.73
CA ALA A 124 15.44 -0.99 4.53
C ALA A 124 14.56 0.13 3.96
N ILE A 125 13.99 -0.10 2.79
CA ILE A 125 13.04 0.82 2.15
C ILE A 125 11.75 0.05 1.87
N GLN A 126 10.62 0.60 2.31
CA GLN A 126 9.31 0.17 1.87
C GLN A 126 8.86 1.04 0.71
N TYR A 127 8.41 0.39 -0.35
CA TYR A 127 7.83 1.00 -1.54
C TYR A 127 6.32 0.80 -1.54
N VAL A 128 5.59 1.84 -1.92
CA VAL A 128 4.15 1.80 -2.18
C VAL A 128 3.97 1.90 -3.67
N VAL A 129 3.52 0.82 -4.32
CA VAL A 129 3.47 0.68 -5.77
C VAL A 129 2.11 0.23 -6.26
N GLY A 130 1.68 0.69 -7.42
CA GLY A 130 0.40 0.31 -7.97
C GLY A 130 0.12 0.94 -9.33
N ASN A 131 -1.07 0.66 -9.84
CA ASN A 131 -1.62 1.32 -11.02
C ASN A 131 -3.12 1.59 -10.78
N PRO A 132 -3.58 2.85 -10.78
CA PRO A 132 -4.99 3.18 -10.53
C PRO A 132 -5.96 2.53 -11.53
N VAL A 133 -5.52 2.33 -12.79
CA VAL A 133 -6.36 1.68 -13.81
C VAL A 133 -6.50 0.19 -13.52
N PHE A 134 -5.44 -0.47 -13.04
CA PHE A 134 -5.53 -1.86 -12.58
C PHE A 134 -6.41 -1.96 -11.32
N ALA A 135 -6.21 -1.07 -10.36
CA ALA A 135 -7.05 -1.05 -9.15
C ALA A 135 -8.53 -0.87 -9.52
N LEU A 136 -8.86 -0.07 -10.52
CA LEU A 136 -10.23 0.13 -10.99
C LEU A 136 -10.86 -1.16 -11.50
N GLN A 137 -10.10 -2.04 -12.17
CA GLN A 137 -10.61 -3.33 -12.65
C GLN A 137 -11.16 -4.22 -11.52
N MET A 138 -10.63 -4.06 -10.31
CA MET A 138 -11.06 -4.81 -9.12
C MET A 138 -12.11 -4.03 -8.33
N THR A 139 -11.85 -2.76 -8.04
CA THR A 139 -12.70 -1.95 -7.15
C THR A 139 -14.07 -1.64 -7.73
N GLN A 140 -14.23 -1.68 -9.06
CA GLN A 140 -15.55 -1.56 -9.70
C GLN A 140 -16.47 -2.75 -9.38
N HIS A 141 -15.92 -3.90 -9.01
CA HIS A 141 -16.68 -5.10 -8.65
C HIS A 141 -16.88 -5.21 -7.14
N ASP A 142 -15.87 -4.83 -6.35
CA ASP A 142 -15.97 -4.73 -4.89
C ASP A 142 -15.07 -3.59 -4.40
N ILE A 143 -15.69 -2.54 -3.87
CA ILE A 143 -14.95 -1.38 -3.38
C ILE A 143 -13.98 -1.71 -2.23
N ARG A 144 -14.24 -2.79 -1.47
CA ARG A 144 -13.35 -3.24 -0.39
C ARG A 144 -11.97 -3.67 -0.89
N ALA A 145 -11.84 -4.03 -2.18
CA ALA A 145 -10.56 -4.31 -2.82
C ALA A 145 -9.61 -3.10 -2.75
N SER A 146 -10.12 -1.88 -2.64
CA SER A 146 -9.31 -0.67 -2.49
C SER A 146 -8.44 -0.66 -1.22
N LEU A 147 -8.76 -1.46 -0.20
CA LEU A 147 -7.94 -1.60 1.01
C LEU A 147 -6.56 -2.20 0.71
N TYR A 148 -6.45 -3.00 -0.35
CA TYR A 148 -5.25 -3.74 -0.73
C TYR A 148 -4.49 -3.12 -1.92
N ALA A 149 -4.95 -1.98 -2.40
CA ALA A 149 -4.29 -1.23 -3.47
C ALA A 149 -4.09 0.24 -3.03
N PRO A 150 -2.87 0.79 -3.13
CA PRO A 150 -1.66 0.21 -3.72
C PRO A 150 -0.99 -0.87 -2.87
N LEU A 151 -0.10 -1.66 -3.50
CA LEU A 151 0.67 -2.74 -2.88
C LEU A 151 1.88 -2.18 -2.12
N ARG A 152 2.43 -2.98 -1.21
CA ARG A 152 3.67 -2.68 -0.49
C ARG A 152 4.73 -3.71 -0.83
N VAL A 153 5.95 -3.23 -1.08
CA VAL A 153 7.14 -4.05 -1.28
C VAL A 153 8.21 -3.55 -0.32
N LEU A 154 8.81 -4.44 0.45
CA LEU A 154 9.93 -4.14 1.33
C LEU A 154 11.21 -4.67 0.69
N ILE A 155 12.23 -3.82 0.55
CA ILE A 155 13.60 -4.21 0.17
C ILE A 155 14.51 -3.86 1.34
N TYR A 156 15.30 -4.85 1.81
CA TYR A 156 16.13 -4.66 2.99
C TYR A 156 17.38 -5.55 2.99
N GLU A 157 18.38 -5.20 3.79
CA GLU A 157 19.51 -6.07 4.12
C GLU A 157 19.21 -6.91 5.36
N ASN A 158 19.33 -8.25 5.26
CA ASN A 158 19.20 -9.15 6.40
C ASN A 158 20.48 -9.16 7.27
N GLU A 159 20.54 -10.00 8.29
CA GLU A 159 21.68 -10.12 9.21
C GLU A 159 22.93 -10.66 8.52
N GLU A 160 22.77 -11.46 7.49
CA GLU A 160 23.83 -12.07 6.66
C GLU A 160 24.30 -11.12 5.54
N LYS A 161 23.80 -9.89 5.51
CA LYS A 161 24.09 -8.87 4.47
C LYS A 161 23.59 -9.22 3.07
N MET A 162 22.67 -10.16 2.96
CA MET A 162 21.96 -10.41 1.71
C MET A 162 20.83 -9.40 1.54
N THR A 163 20.57 -9.03 0.31
CA THR A 163 19.42 -8.18 -0.01
C THR A 163 18.18 -9.06 -0.15
N CYS A 164 17.16 -8.72 0.61
CA CYS A 164 15.87 -9.40 0.60
C CYS A 164 14.78 -8.50 0.02
N VAL A 165 13.83 -9.11 -0.69
CA VAL A 165 12.62 -8.47 -1.21
C VAL A 165 11.41 -9.24 -0.68
N GLU A 166 10.50 -8.54 -0.02
CA GLU A 166 9.28 -9.13 0.53
C GLU A 166 8.05 -8.37 0.10
N TYR A 167 7.00 -9.13 -0.19
CA TYR A 167 5.67 -8.60 -0.50
C TYR A 167 4.60 -9.67 -0.32
N ASP A 168 3.36 -9.25 -0.15
CA ASP A 168 2.21 -10.15 -0.16
C ASP A 168 1.70 -10.33 -1.59
N ARG A 169 1.54 -11.58 -2.03
CA ARG A 169 1.10 -11.90 -3.39
C ARG A 169 -0.30 -11.32 -3.66
N PRO A 170 -0.45 -10.45 -4.65
CA PRO A 170 -1.73 -9.80 -4.92
C PRO A 170 -2.89 -10.76 -5.16
N SER A 171 -2.64 -11.89 -5.83
CA SER A 171 -3.70 -12.89 -6.07
C SER A 171 -4.29 -13.45 -4.78
N SER A 172 -3.50 -13.57 -3.69
CA SER A 172 -4.03 -14.00 -2.39
C SER A 172 -4.81 -12.90 -1.69
N LEU A 173 -4.36 -11.64 -1.81
CA LEU A 173 -5.06 -10.48 -1.24
C LEU A 173 -6.42 -10.26 -1.91
N PHE A 174 -6.48 -10.34 -3.22
CA PHE A 174 -7.70 -10.09 -3.99
C PHE A 174 -8.58 -11.33 -4.15
N GLY A 175 -8.02 -12.54 -4.04
CA GLY A 175 -8.74 -13.80 -4.09
C GLY A 175 -9.75 -13.97 -2.96
N GLN A 176 -9.57 -13.28 -1.82
CA GLN A 176 -10.50 -13.34 -0.68
C GLN A 176 -11.92 -12.87 -1.02
N PHE A 177 -12.11 -12.09 -2.08
CA PHE A 177 -13.43 -11.60 -2.48
C PHE A 177 -14.28 -12.64 -3.21
N GLY A 178 -13.69 -13.78 -3.62
CA GLY A 178 -14.42 -14.88 -4.26
C GLY A 178 -14.99 -14.55 -5.65
N ASP A 179 -14.65 -13.40 -6.22
CA ASP A 179 -15.08 -12.96 -7.55
C ASP A 179 -13.96 -13.19 -8.57
N SER A 180 -14.22 -14.02 -9.56
CA SER A 180 -13.24 -14.36 -10.61
C SER A 180 -12.78 -13.13 -11.43
N ARG A 181 -13.63 -12.10 -11.53
CA ARG A 181 -13.30 -10.85 -12.24
C ARG A 181 -12.26 -10.02 -11.46
N ILE A 182 -12.31 -10.08 -10.13
CA ILE A 182 -11.30 -9.46 -9.25
C ILE A 182 -10.00 -10.27 -9.32
N ALA A 183 -10.09 -11.60 -9.23
CA ALA A 183 -8.93 -12.48 -9.29
C ALA A 183 -8.19 -12.39 -10.65
N SER A 184 -8.91 -12.36 -11.77
CA SER A 184 -8.33 -12.25 -13.12
C SER A 184 -7.60 -10.93 -13.35
N GLY A 185 -8.05 -9.84 -12.71
CA GLY A 185 -7.36 -8.55 -12.76
C GLY A 185 -5.94 -8.59 -12.20
N THR A 186 -5.59 -9.59 -11.39
CA THR A 186 -4.26 -9.72 -10.78
C THR A 186 -3.32 -10.69 -11.49
N THR A 187 -3.83 -11.58 -12.34
CA THR A 187 -3.03 -12.63 -12.99
C THR A 187 -2.08 -12.11 -14.08
N SER A 188 -2.33 -10.91 -14.60
CA SER A 188 -1.50 -10.29 -15.64
C SER A 188 -0.33 -9.44 -15.08
N TRP A 189 -0.17 -9.37 -13.76
CA TRP A 189 0.79 -8.45 -13.13
C TRP A 189 2.15 -9.09 -12.80
N TRP A 190 2.30 -10.43 -12.91
CA TRP A 190 3.51 -11.19 -12.50
C TRP A 190 3.91 -12.23 -13.53
#